data_acdf22444659c73de372919b93001c42
#
_entry.id   acdf22444659c73de372919b93001c42
#
_cell.length_a   1.000
_cell.length_b   1.000
_cell.length_c   1.000
_cell.angle_alpha   90.00
_cell.angle_beta   90.00
_cell.angle_gamma   90.00
#
_symmetry.space_group_name_H-M   'P 1'
#
loop_
_entity.id
_entity.type
_entity.pdbx_description
1 polymer ?
#
loop_
_entity_poly.entity_id
_entity_poly.type
_entity_poly.pdbx_seq_one_letter_code
_entity_poly.pdbx_strand_id
1 'polypeptide(L)'
;NQVVFSTHSPNLIFNFSTKQIREVILNEEYYTDIRQNTDIDMILNDFGYTANDLMNVSFVFIVEGKQDSNRLPLLLKKYYSEIYDENGQLQRITIIPTNSCTNIKTYANLKYINKLYLKDQFLMIRDSDGKNPKYLKKQLCSYYTQRSKEDIGNLPKVEPKNVLILKYYSFENYFLDPKIMAKIGVIKSEEDFYNILYKKFKDYLYKLTSVKKMQRVIGKRIKTKQDIKDNIENIKIYVRGHNLFDIFYGRYHGTAEQEILQQYIDIAPRDTFKDIFDAIDAFVYFENRRK
;
A
#
# COMPACT_ATOMS: atom_id res chain seq x y z
N ASN A 1 -14.84 -1.20 24.71
CA ASN A 1 -13.76 -1.71 25.56
C ASN A 1 -12.50 -0.93 25.24
N GLN A 2 -11.79 -0.47 26.25
CA GLN A 2 -10.48 0.18 26.15
C GLN A 2 -9.41 -0.85 26.53
N VAL A 3 -8.38 -0.99 25.69
CA VAL A 3 -7.25 -1.88 25.96
C VAL A 3 -6.01 -1.02 26.09
N VAL A 4 -5.28 -1.20 27.17
CA VAL A 4 -3.98 -0.56 27.43
C VAL A 4 -2.94 -1.68 27.56
N PHE A 5 -1.82 -1.55 26.87
CA PHE A 5 -0.70 -2.48 26.99
C PHE A 5 0.63 -1.73 27.00
N SER A 6 1.60 -2.32 27.67
CA SER A 6 2.97 -1.80 27.76
C SER A 6 3.86 -2.57 26.75
N THR A 7 4.72 -1.85 26.07
CA THR A 7 5.65 -2.44 25.07
C THR A 7 6.90 -1.59 24.90
N HIS A 8 8.01 -2.24 24.59
CA HIS A 8 9.23 -1.59 24.07
C HIS A 8 9.45 -1.94 22.59
N SER A 9 8.53 -2.68 21.95
CA SER A 9 8.72 -3.11 20.57
C SER A 9 8.58 -1.96 19.60
N PRO A 10 9.63 -1.60 18.81
CA PRO A 10 9.55 -0.58 17.79
C PRO A 10 8.44 -0.85 16.79
N ASN A 11 8.27 -2.12 16.40
CA ASN A 11 7.25 -2.52 15.44
C ASN A 11 5.82 -2.22 15.93
N LEU A 12 5.57 -2.38 17.24
CA LEU A 12 4.28 -2.01 17.81
C LEU A 12 4.14 -0.48 17.89
N ILE A 13 5.19 0.23 18.31
CA ILE A 13 5.18 1.71 18.40
C ILE A 13 4.86 2.33 17.04
N PHE A 14 5.42 1.79 15.94
CA PHE A 14 5.13 2.26 14.57
C PHE A 14 3.71 2.01 14.09
N ASN A 15 3.04 0.97 14.61
CA ASN A 15 1.69 0.63 14.19
C ASN A 15 0.60 1.48 14.85
N PHE A 16 0.95 2.29 15.85
CA PHE A 16 0.01 3.18 16.55
C PHE A 16 0.16 4.63 16.12
N SER A 17 -0.93 5.36 16.19
CA SER A 17 -0.87 6.82 16.10
C SER A 17 -0.15 7.38 17.35
N THR A 18 0.72 8.37 17.18
CA THR A 18 1.40 9.05 18.28
C THR A 18 0.42 9.56 19.35
N LYS A 19 -0.80 9.91 18.96
CA LYS A 19 -1.88 10.28 19.90
C LYS A 19 -2.30 9.16 20.86
N GLN A 20 -2.07 7.91 20.47
CA GLN A 20 -2.41 6.72 21.27
C GLN A 20 -1.26 6.24 22.15
N ILE A 21 -0.06 6.77 21.92
CA ILE A 21 1.14 6.41 22.67
C ILE A 21 1.27 7.31 23.90
N ARG A 22 1.65 6.69 24.99
CA ARG A 22 2.08 7.36 26.23
C ARG A 22 3.44 6.80 26.61
N GLU A 23 4.39 7.68 26.72
CA GLU A 23 5.73 7.35 27.17
C GLU A 23 5.75 7.44 28.71
N VAL A 24 6.23 6.37 29.34
CA VAL A 24 6.37 6.29 30.80
C VAL A 24 7.84 6.36 31.12
N ILE A 25 8.27 7.42 31.75
CA ILE A 25 9.69 7.66 32.10
C ILE A 25 9.84 7.82 33.60
N LEU A 26 11.04 7.49 34.09
CA LEU A 26 11.45 7.80 35.45
C LEU A 26 12.19 9.15 35.42
N ASN A 27 11.71 10.13 36.17
CA ASN A 27 12.37 11.44 36.25
C ASN A 27 13.57 11.41 37.21
N GLU A 28 14.32 12.51 37.28
CA GLU A 28 15.51 12.64 38.15
C GLU A 28 15.21 12.50 39.64
N GLU A 29 13.96 12.72 40.05
CA GLU A 29 13.49 12.58 41.45
C GLU A 29 12.94 11.16 41.73
N TYR A 30 13.12 10.21 40.83
CA TYR A 30 12.63 8.81 40.90
C TYR A 30 11.10 8.67 40.90
N TYR A 31 10.34 9.65 40.39
CA TYR A 31 8.92 9.54 40.15
C TYR A 31 8.62 9.16 38.70
N THR A 32 7.54 8.42 38.53
CA THR A 32 7.05 8.06 37.20
C THR A 32 6.33 9.24 36.56
N ASP A 33 6.78 9.64 35.39
CA ASP A 33 6.18 10.69 34.58
C ASP A 33 5.57 10.11 33.33
N ILE A 34 4.43 10.65 32.88
CA ILE A 34 3.73 10.19 31.66
C ILE A 34 3.74 11.34 30.66
N ARG A 35 4.44 11.13 29.55
CA ARG A 35 4.53 12.11 28.47
C ARG A 35 3.73 11.68 27.26
N GLN A 36 3.06 12.63 26.64
CA GLN A 36 2.50 12.46 25.31
C GLN A 36 3.49 13.05 24.30
N ASN A 37 4.40 12.22 23.84
CA ASN A 37 5.34 12.63 22.80
C ASN A 37 4.69 12.44 21.43
N THR A 38 4.86 13.42 20.54
CA THR A 38 4.38 13.38 19.17
C THR A 38 5.47 12.98 18.16
N ASP A 39 6.70 12.84 18.63
CA ASP A 39 7.86 12.45 17.83
C ASP A 39 8.26 11.01 18.14
N ILE A 40 8.01 10.10 17.19
CA ILE A 40 8.38 8.68 17.29
C ILE A 40 9.90 8.51 17.43
N ASP A 41 10.69 9.39 16.85
CA ASP A 41 12.14 9.32 16.92
C ASP A 41 12.64 9.57 18.36
N MET A 42 12.02 10.51 19.06
CA MET A 42 12.34 10.74 20.49
C MET A 42 11.96 9.53 21.33
N ILE A 43 10.76 8.98 21.13
CA ILE A 43 10.30 7.77 21.84
C ILE A 43 11.28 6.61 21.63
N LEU A 44 11.76 6.39 20.41
CA LEU A 44 12.69 5.30 20.11
C LEU A 44 14.06 5.55 20.74
N ASN A 45 14.57 6.78 20.69
CA ASN A 45 15.83 7.15 21.34
C ASN A 45 15.77 6.99 22.86
N ASP A 46 14.65 7.36 23.48
CA ASP A 46 14.44 7.23 24.92
C ASP A 46 14.35 5.75 25.36
N PHE A 47 13.91 4.85 24.46
CA PHE A 47 14.00 3.41 24.68
C PHE A 47 15.38 2.81 24.37
N GLY A 48 16.37 3.63 24.01
CA GLY A 48 17.72 3.18 23.73
C GLY A 48 17.87 2.42 22.42
N TYR A 49 16.88 2.51 21.51
CA TYR A 49 17.01 1.94 20.17
C TYR A 49 18.01 2.76 19.37
N THR A 50 19.16 2.18 19.14
CA THR A 50 20.17 2.69 18.21
C THR A 50 19.87 2.20 16.80
N ALA A 51 20.52 2.83 15.81
CA ALA A 51 20.44 2.35 14.42
C ALA A 51 20.81 0.86 14.29
N ASN A 52 21.62 0.31 15.19
CA ASN A 52 22.00 -1.11 15.21
C ASN A 52 20.83 -2.03 15.57
N ASP A 53 19.92 -1.64 16.44
CA ASP A 53 18.77 -2.46 16.83
C ASP A 53 17.75 -2.56 15.69
N LEU A 54 17.78 -1.57 14.81
CA LEU A 54 16.95 -1.49 13.60
C LEU A 54 17.63 -2.11 12.36
N MET A 55 18.90 -2.53 12.48
CA MET A 55 19.67 -3.17 11.37
C MET A 55 19.12 -4.53 10.90
N ASN A 56 18.08 -5.05 11.54
CA ASN A 56 17.34 -6.21 11.02
C ASN A 56 16.43 -5.88 9.83
N VAL A 57 16.27 -4.59 9.47
CA VAL A 57 15.49 -4.18 8.30
C VAL A 57 16.43 -3.93 7.12
N SER A 58 16.24 -4.65 6.03
CA SER A 58 17.02 -4.51 4.80
C SER A 58 16.27 -3.82 3.68
N PHE A 59 14.93 -3.75 3.78
CA PHE A 59 14.08 -3.11 2.80
C PHE A 59 12.80 -2.56 3.42
N VAL A 60 12.32 -1.41 2.93
CA VAL A 60 11.08 -0.79 3.40
C VAL A 60 10.11 -0.55 2.25
N PHE A 61 8.88 -1.02 2.40
CA PHE A 61 7.76 -0.57 1.57
C PHE A 61 7.00 0.54 2.29
N ILE A 62 6.73 1.63 1.60
CA ILE A 62 5.83 2.70 2.04
C ILE A 62 4.58 2.62 1.18
N VAL A 63 3.43 2.33 1.78
CA VAL A 63 2.14 2.18 1.09
C VAL A 63 1.15 3.25 1.52
N GLU A 64 0.15 3.53 0.70
CA GLU A 64 -0.78 4.62 0.96
C GLU A 64 -1.74 4.31 2.09
N GLY A 65 -2.32 3.11 2.10
CA GLY A 65 -3.37 2.70 3.03
C GLY A 65 -3.03 1.48 3.88
N LYS A 66 -3.81 1.31 4.96
CA LYS A 66 -3.74 0.12 5.80
C LYS A 66 -4.14 -1.15 5.03
N GLN A 67 -5.06 -1.03 4.08
CA GLN A 67 -5.48 -2.17 3.25
C GLN A 67 -4.33 -2.64 2.35
N ASP A 68 -3.54 -1.71 1.82
CA ASP A 68 -2.39 -2.06 0.98
C ASP A 68 -1.31 -2.78 1.78
N SER A 69 -1.11 -2.38 3.05
CA SER A 69 -0.17 -3.06 3.95
C SER A 69 -0.60 -4.51 4.28
N ASN A 70 -1.88 -4.84 4.15
CA ASN A 70 -2.38 -6.20 4.33
C ASN A 70 -2.32 -7.03 3.03
N ARG A 71 -2.47 -6.39 1.87
CA ARG A 71 -2.52 -7.06 0.56
C ARG A 71 -1.16 -7.31 -0.06
N LEU A 72 -0.21 -6.38 0.13
CA LEU A 72 1.14 -6.52 -0.40
C LEU A 72 1.85 -7.80 0.11
N PRO A 73 1.79 -8.18 1.41
CA PRO A 73 2.36 -9.44 1.88
C PRO A 73 1.84 -10.67 1.14
N LEU A 74 0.55 -10.70 0.75
CA LEU A 74 -0.02 -11.83 0.02
C LEU A 74 0.66 -12.03 -1.35
N LEU A 75 0.96 -10.93 -2.07
CA LEU A 75 1.72 -10.98 -3.32
C LEU A 75 3.16 -11.43 -3.08
N LEU A 76 3.82 -10.87 -2.07
CA LEU A 76 5.20 -11.20 -1.75
C LEU A 76 5.34 -12.68 -1.38
N LYS A 77 4.41 -13.25 -0.63
CA LYS A 77 4.40 -14.64 -0.21
C LYS A 77 4.42 -15.61 -1.40
N LYS A 78 3.67 -15.31 -2.46
CA LYS A 78 3.66 -16.17 -3.65
C LYS A 78 4.97 -16.10 -4.45
N TYR A 79 5.50 -14.90 -4.66
CA TYR A 79 6.56 -14.67 -5.65
C TYR A 79 7.96 -14.49 -5.08
N TYR A 80 8.05 -14.28 -3.75
CA TYR A 80 9.31 -14.07 -3.01
C TYR A 80 9.29 -14.84 -1.69
N SER A 81 9.02 -16.15 -1.75
CA SER A 81 8.86 -16.99 -0.54
C SER A 81 10.07 -16.98 0.39
N GLU A 82 11.28 -16.78 -0.14
CA GLU A 82 12.52 -16.76 0.64
C GLU A 82 12.67 -15.55 1.58
N ILE A 83 11.78 -14.55 1.44
CA ILE A 83 11.75 -13.42 2.38
C ILE A 83 10.88 -13.66 3.61
N TYR A 84 10.33 -14.87 3.74
CA TYR A 84 9.55 -15.30 4.90
C TYR A 84 10.34 -16.26 5.76
N ASP A 85 10.19 -16.12 7.08
CA ASP A 85 10.75 -17.07 8.04
C ASP A 85 9.87 -18.33 8.17
N GLU A 86 10.32 -19.29 9.01
CA GLU A 86 9.60 -20.54 9.28
C GLU A 86 8.20 -20.29 9.90
N ASN A 87 8.01 -19.14 10.54
CA ASN A 87 6.73 -18.72 11.14
C ASN A 87 5.84 -17.97 10.14
N GLY A 88 6.28 -17.78 8.91
CA GLY A 88 5.56 -17.04 7.87
C GLY A 88 5.59 -15.52 8.04
N GLN A 89 6.57 -14.99 8.78
CA GLN A 89 6.77 -13.55 8.95
C GLN A 89 7.80 -13.02 7.97
N LEU A 90 7.60 -11.78 7.52
CA LEU A 90 8.55 -11.10 6.63
C LEU A 90 9.89 -10.89 7.35
N GLN A 91 10.96 -11.44 6.77
CA GLN A 91 12.30 -11.24 7.27
C GLN A 91 12.91 -9.96 6.72
N ARG A 92 13.40 -9.10 7.63
CA ARG A 92 14.16 -7.90 7.28
C ARG A 92 13.46 -6.92 6.35
N ILE A 93 12.11 -7.00 6.26
CA ILE A 93 11.26 -6.12 5.48
C ILE A 93 10.21 -5.48 6.39
N THR A 94 10.06 -4.19 6.27
CA THR A 94 9.00 -3.43 6.95
C THR A 94 8.05 -2.83 5.92
N ILE A 95 6.74 -2.88 6.19
CA ILE A 95 5.71 -2.24 5.38
C ILE A 95 5.04 -1.15 6.22
N ILE A 96 5.17 0.09 5.80
CA ILE A 96 4.71 1.27 6.54
C ILE A 96 3.52 1.90 5.81
N PRO A 97 2.29 1.83 6.36
CA PRO A 97 1.15 2.57 5.80
C PRO A 97 1.22 4.05 6.19
N THR A 98 1.09 4.94 5.23
CA THR A 98 1.06 6.39 5.51
C THR A 98 -0.28 6.86 6.06
N ASN A 99 -1.35 6.07 5.85
CA ASN A 99 -2.74 6.37 6.26
C ASN A 99 -3.24 7.75 5.80
N SER A 100 -2.62 8.34 4.80
CA SER A 100 -3.10 9.58 4.17
C SER A 100 -2.30 9.89 2.90
N CYS A 101 -2.97 10.52 1.94
CA CYS A 101 -2.35 11.09 0.73
C CYS A 101 -1.42 12.28 1.02
N THR A 102 -1.19 12.68 2.27
CA THR A 102 -0.38 13.86 2.58
C THR A 102 1.10 13.53 2.55
N ASN A 103 1.85 14.35 1.83
CA ASN A 103 3.31 14.25 1.73
C ASN A 103 4.04 14.34 3.09
N ILE A 104 3.39 14.87 4.13
CA ILE A 104 3.98 15.09 5.47
C ILE A 104 4.32 13.76 6.16
N LYS A 105 3.39 12.78 6.13
CA LYS A 105 3.67 11.47 6.75
C LYS A 105 4.72 10.68 5.99
N THR A 106 4.70 10.75 4.66
CA THR A 106 5.73 10.15 3.83
C THR A 106 7.10 10.78 4.11
N TYR A 107 7.14 12.08 4.36
CA TYR A 107 8.37 12.80 4.72
C TYR A 107 8.95 12.27 6.05
N ALA A 108 8.13 12.07 7.06
CA ALA A 108 8.59 11.50 8.34
C ALA A 108 9.13 10.07 8.15
N ASN A 109 8.46 9.24 7.34
CA ASN A 109 8.93 7.89 7.02
C ASN A 109 10.27 7.90 6.25
N LEU A 110 10.48 8.87 5.37
CA LEU A 110 11.76 9.02 4.68
C LEU A 110 12.89 9.43 5.63
N LYS A 111 12.62 10.31 6.60
CA LYS A 111 13.62 10.62 7.66
C LYS A 111 14.00 9.36 8.43
N TYR A 112 13.03 8.53 8.78
CA TYR A 112 13.28 7.25 9.43
C TYR A 112 14.14 6.31 8.59
N ILE A 113 13.84 6.14 7.30
CA ILE A 113 14.63 5.33 6.37
C ILE A 113 16.09 5.83 6.31
N ASN A 114 16.28 7.15 6.32
CA ASN A 114 17.61 7.73 6.32
C ASN A 114 18.40 7.41 7.60
N LYS A 115 17.74 7.45 8.77
CA LYS A 115 18.33 7.04 10.05
C LYS A 115 18.71 5.55 10.07
N LEU A 116 17.98 4.70 9.37
CA LEU A 116 18.30 3.27 9.19
C LEU A 116 19.46 3.01 8.22
N TYR A 117 20.05 4.04 7.64
CA TYR A 117 21.10 3.91 6.62
C TYR A 117 20.70 3.04 5.41
N LEU A 118 19.40 2.90 5.15
CA LEU A 118 18.89 2.06 4.04
C LEU A 118 19.12 2.70 2.67
N LYS A 119 19.62 3.95 2.63
CA LYS A 119 19.92 4.71 1.41
C LYS A 119 18.76 4.68 0.41
N ASP A 120 18.85 3.75 -0.56
CA ASP A 120 17.90 3.60 -1.65
C ASP A 120 17.07 2.30 -1.56
N GLN A 121 17.22 1.52 -0.48
CA GLN A 121 16.51 0.24 -0.28
C GLN A 121 15.08 0.45 0.26
N PHE A 122 14.28 1.19 -0.48
CA PHE A 122 12.86 1.40 -0.18
C PHE A 122 12.05 1.62 -1.45
N LEU A 123 10.76 1.27 -1.40
CA LEU A 123 9.81 1.50 -2.48
C LEU A 123 8.53 2.13 -1.93
N MET A 124 8.19 3.31 -2.45
CA MET A 124 6.92 3.98 -2.21
C MET A 124 5.92 3.51 -3.26
N ILE A 125 4.82 2.91 -2.83
CA ILE A 125 3.71 2.46 -3.69
C ILE A 125 2.52 3.38 -3.43
N ARG A 126 2.02 4.00 -4.49
CA ARG A 126 0.90 4.94 -4.42
C ARG A 126 -0.15 4.66 -5.46
N ASP A 127 -1.39 4.93 -5.08
CA ASP A 127 -2.53 4.93 -5.98
C ASP A 127 -2.38 5.98 -7.07
N SER A 128 -2.87 5.68 -8.27
CA SER A 128 -2.89 6.65 -9.37
C SER A 128 -4.03 7.66 -9.25
N ASP A 129 -5.10 7.32 -8.53
CA ASP A 129 -6.34 8.10 -8.48
C ASP A 129 -6.89 8.45 -9.87
N GLY A 130 -6.67 7.56 -10.84
CA GLY A 130 -7.02 7.78 -12.24
C GLY A 130 -6.28 8.94 -12.90
N LYS A 131 -5.09 9.28 -12.41
CA LYS A 131 -4.16 10.23 -13.03
C LYS A 131 -3.09 9.47 -13.82
N ASN A 132 -2.35 10.19 -14.64
CA ASN A 132 -1.25 9.59 -15.40
C ASN A 132 -0.10 9.19 -14.46
N PRO A 133 0.27 7.89 -14.36
CA PRO A 133 1.30 7.43 -13.44
C PRO A 133 2.68 8.07 -13.69
N LYS A 134 3.07 8.28 -14.95
CA LYS A 134 4.35 8.90 -15.30
C LYS A 134 4.43 10.35 -14.82
N TYR A 135 3.34 11.10 -14.98
CA TYR A 135 3.27 12.49 -14.52
C TYR A 135 3.34 12.59 -12.99
N LEU A 136 2.53 11.77 -12.28
CA LEU A 136 2.57 11.73 -10.82
C LEU A 136 3.94 11.33 -10.27
N LYS A 137 4.57 10.31 -10.86
CA LYS A 137 5.91 9.88 -10.50
C LYS A 137 6.91 11.03 -10.62
N LYS A 138 6.89 11.77 -11.74
CA LYS A 138 7.74 12.94 -11.95
C LYS A 138 7.50 14.03 -10.90
N GLN A 139 6.23 14.33 -10.60
CA GLN A 139 5.89 15.32 -9.58
C GLN A 139 6.42 14.94 -8.19
N LEU A 140 6.25 13.68 -7.79
CA LEU A 140 6.74 13.19 -6.49
C LEU A 140 8.26 13.23 -6.39
N CYS A 141 8.95 12.74 -7.42
CA CYS A 141 10.42 12.80 -7.44
C CYS A 141 10.92 14.24 -7.36
N SER A 142 10.30 15.17 -8.09
CA SER A 142 10.65 16.61 -8.02
C SER A 142 10.40 17.18 -6.62
N TYR A 143 9.28 16.86 -6.01
CA TYR A 143 8.94 17.31 -4.66
C TYR A 143 9.99 16.85 -3.63
N TYR A 144 10.35 15.56 -3.63
CA TYR A 144 11.32 15.03 -2.67
C TYR A 144 12.74 15.51 -2.96
N THR A 145 13.10 15.71 -4.23
CA THR A 145 14.39 16.32 -4.61
C THR A 145 14.52 17.75 -4.05
N GLN A 146 13.42 18.52 -4.10
CA GLN A 146 13.41 19.85 -3.52
C GLN A 146 13.53 19.78 -1.99
N ARG A 147 12.78 18.91 -1.34
CA ARG A 147 12.84 18.73 0.12
C ARG A 147 14.22 18.27 0.61
N SER A 148 14.90 17.41 -0.13
CA SER A 148 16.27 16.99 0.21
C SER A 148 17.28 18.15 0.16
N LYS A 149 17.03 19.17 -0.65
CA LYS A 149 17.85 20.39 -0.67
C LYS A 149 17.59 21.30 0.52
N GLU A 150 16.34 21.31 1.01
CA GLU A 150 15.94 22.13 2.17
C GLU A 150 16.36 21.46 3.50
N ASP A 151 16.41 20.15 3.56
CA ASP A 151 16.73 19.36 4.77
C ASP A 151 17.93 18.43 4.47
N ILE A 152 19.08 19.06 4.26
CA ILE A 152 20.31 18.40 3.85
C ILE A 152 20.74 17.35 4.88
N GLY A 153 20.98 16.12 4.42
CA GLY A 153 21.48 15.01 5.24
C GLY A 153 20.38 14.25 6.02
N ASN A 154 19.15 14.74 6.10
CA ASN A 154 18.08 14.10 6.85
C ASN A 154 17.10 13.27 6.01
N LEU A 155 17.18 13.35 4.68
CA LEU A 155 16.36 12.57 3.75
C LEU A 155 17.20 11.70 2.84
N PRO A 156 16.75 10.46 2.55
CA PRO A 156 17.38 9.66 1.53
C PRO A 156 17.14 10.30 0.16
N LYS A 157 18.04 10.03 -0.77
CA LYS A 157 17.83 10.42 -2.16
C LYS A 157 16.69 9.60 -2.76
N VAL A 158 15.61 10.26 -3.14
CA VAL A 158 14.48 9.63 -3.81
C VAL A 158 14.71 9.63 -5.30
N GLU A 159 14.90 8.45 -5.88
CA GLU A 159 15.06 8.24 -7.31
C GLU A 159 13.78 7.69 -7.95
N PRO A 160 13.64 7.72 -9.28
CA PRO A 160 12.46 7.15 -9.94
C PRO A 160 12.21 5.68 -9.61
N LYS A 161 13.25 4.88 -9.30
CA LYS A 161 13.06 3.48 -8.87
C LYS A 161 12.36 3.34 -7.52
N ASN A 162 12.52 4.34 -6.65
CA ASN A 162 11.92 4.34 -5.31
C ASN A 162 10.42 4.71 -5.30
N VAL A 163 9.83 5.04 -6.46
CA VAL A 163 8.44 5.46 -6.58
C VAL A 163 7.71 4.61 -7.60
N LEU A 164 6.71 3.87 -7.14
CA LEU A 164 5.72 3.20 -7.97
C LEU A 164 4.39 3.92 -7.85
N ILE A 165 3.85 4.38 -8.95
CA ILE A 165 2.44 4.77 -9.07
C ILE A 165 1.73 3.61 -9.76
N LEU A 166 0.70 3.06 -9.13
CA LEU A 166 -0.03 1.92 -9.65
C LEU A 166 -0.62 2.19 -11.04
N LYS A 167 -0.60 1.18 -11.89
CA LYS A 167 -1.21 1.24 -13.23
C LYS A 167 -2.70 1.54 -13.16
N TYR A 168 -3.40 0.89 -12.22
CA TYR A 168 -4.83 1.07 -11.99
C TYR A 168 -5.11 2.17 -10.97
N TYR A 169 -6.39 2.48 -10.77
CA TYR A 169 -6.82 3.55 -9.85
C TYR A 169 -6.24 3.37 -8.46
N SER A 170 -6.37 2.17 -7.90
CA SER A 170 -5.85 1.75 -6.60
C SER A 170 -5.53 0.25 -6.60
N PHE A 171 -4.98 -0.25 -5.50
CA PHE A 171 -4.58 -1.65 -5.35
C PHE A 171 -5.76 -2.61 -5.53
N GLU A 172 -6.97 -2.26 -5.09
CA GLU A 172 -8.18 -3.06 -5.24
C GLU A 172 -8.50 -3.40 -6.70
N ASN A 173 -8.18 -2.51 -7.62
CA ASN A 173 -8.52 -2.70 -9.04
C ASN A 173 -7.76 -3.85 -9.71
N TYR A 174 -6.68 -4.35 -9.10
CA TYR A 174 -5.95 -5.52 -9.62
C TYR A 174 -6.72 -6.83 -9.42
N PHE A 175 -7.65 -6.88 -8.47
CA PHE A 175 -8.44 -8.07 -8.13
C PHE A 175 -9.75 -8.18 -8.93
N LEU A 176 -9.87 -7.46 -10.05
CA LEU A 176 -11.08 -7.37 -10.85
C LEU A 176 -10.95 -8.05 -12.22
N ASP A 177 -10.37 -9.26 -12.26
CA ASP A 177 -10.40 -10.10 -13.45
C ASP A 177 -11.59 -11.07 -13.39
N PRO A 178 -12.57 -10.96 -14.32
CA PRO A 178 -13.78 -11.78 -14.27
C PRO A 178 -13.50 -13.28 -14.35
N LYS A 179 -12.46 -13.70 -15.10
CA LYS A 179 -12.11 -15.11 -15.25
C LYS A 179 -11.59 -15.71 -13.94
N ILE A 180 -10.72 -14.96 -13.27
CA ILE A 180 -10.16 -15.39 -11.99
C ILE A 180 -11.25 -15.39 -10.92
N MET A 181 -12.06 -14.32 -10.86
CA MET A 181 -13.15 -14.18 -9.90
C MET A 181 -14.19 -15.31 -10.02
N ALA A 182 -14.48 -15.76 -11.24
CA ALA A 182 -15.37 -16.89 -11.46
C ALA A 182 -14.76 -18.22 -10.96
N LYS A 183 -13.46 -18.42 -11.20
CA LYS A 183 -12.75 -19.63 -10.76
C LYS A 183 -12.69 -19.78 -9.24
N ILE A 184 -12.58 -18.69 -8.51
CA ILE A 184 -12.54 -18.68 -7.03
C ILE A 184 -13.93 -18.53 -6.40
N GLY A 185 -15.01 -18.50 -7.17
CA GLY A 185 -16.38 -18.46 -6.66
C GLY A 185 -16.84 -17.11 -6.11
N VAL A 186 -16.11 -16.02 -6.37
CA VAL A 186 -16.56 -14.65 -6.06
C VAL A 186 -17.79 -14.27 -6.88
N ILE A 187 -17.85 -14.74 -8.11
CA ILE A 187 -18.98 -14.62 -9.04
C ILE A 187 -19.29 -15.99 -9.65
N LYS A 188 -20.48 -16.17 -10.22
CA LYS A 188 -20.90 -17.43 -10.82
C LYS A 188 -20.25 -17.69 -12.18
N SER A 189 -20.01 -16.64 -12.96
CA SER A 189 -19.42 -16.69 -14.31
C SER A 189 -18.85 -15.33 -14.71
N GLU A 190 -18.04 -15.29 -15.77
CA GLU A 190 -17.58 -14.03 -16.35
C GLU A 190 -18.74 -13.12 -16.78
N GLU A 191 -19.81 -13.71 -17.30
CA GLU A 191 -20.98 -12.96 -17.72
C GLU A 191 -21.73 -12.35 -16.54
N ASP A 192 -21.75 -13.04 -15.40
CA ASP A 192 -22.34 -12.53 -14.15
C ASP A 192 -21.60 -11.28 -13.65
N PHE A 193 -20.26 -11.24 -13.79
CA PHE A 193 -19.49 -10.02 -13.49
C PHE A 193 -20.04 -8.80 -14.23
N TYR A 194 -20.21 -8.93 -15.55
CA TYR A 194 -20.68 -7.82 -16.38
C TYR A 194 -22.15 -7.47 -16.10
N ASN A 195 -22.98 -8.44 -15.77
CA ASN A 195 -24.39 -8.22 -15.39
C ASN A 195 -24.48 -7.42 -14.08
N ILE A 196 -23.71 -7.84 -13.06
CA ILE A 196 -23.65 -7.16 -11.77
C ILE A 196 -23.13 -5.74 -11.95
N LEU A 197 -21.99 -5.58 -12.63
CA LEU A 197 -21.36 -4.29 -12.83
C LEU A 197 -22.27 -3.33 -13.64
N TYR A 198 -22.94 -3.82 -14.68
CA TYR A 198 -23.89 -3.02 -15.46
C TYR A 198 -25.08 -2.57 -14.62
N LYS A 199 -25.64 -3.47 -13.80
CA LYS A 199 -26.71 -3.11 -12.86
C LYS A 199 -26.24 -1.97 -11.93
N LYS A 200 -25.07 -2.11 -11.33
CA LYS A 200 -24.49 -1.10 -10.41
C LYS A 200 -24.17 0.21 -11.15
N PHE A 201 -23.76 0.13 -12.42
CA PHE A 201 -23.58 1.32 -13.26
C PHE A 201 -24.90 2.10 -13.41
N LYS A 202 -26.00 1.42 -13.70
CA LYS A 202 -27.34 2.03 -13.81
C LYS A 202 -27.86 2.57 -12.49
N ASP A 203 -27.55 1.91 -11.38
CA ASP A 203 -28.05 2.28 -10.07
C ASP A 203 -27.35 3.55 -9.54
N TYR A 204 -26.02 3.57 -9.48
CA TYR A 204 -25.31 4.66 -8.84
C TYR A 204 -23.93 5.00 -9.40
N LEU A 205 -23.17 4.03 -10.02
CA LEU A 205 -21.79 4.28 -10.43
C LEU A 205 -21.69 5.42 -11.44
N TYR A 206 -22.68 5.60 -12.30
CA TYR A 206 -22.71 6.72 -13.28
C TYR A 206 -22.64 8.10 -12.61
N LYS A 207 -23.02 8.22 -11.35
CA LYS A 207 -22.99 9.48 -10.57
C LYS A 207 -21.60 9.82 -10.08
N LEU A 208 -20.72 8.82 -9.92
CA LEU A 208 -19.39 9.00 -9.36
C LEU A 208 -18.52 9.93 -10.22
N THR A 209 -17.78 10.81 -9.55
CA THR A 209 -16.85 11.75 -10.21
C THR A 209 -15.79 11.01 -11.02
N SER A 210 -15.29 9.87 -10.51
CA SER A 210 -14.32 9.02 -11.19
C SER A 210 -14.87 8.45 -12.50
N VAL A 211 -16.12 7.98 -12.51
CA VAL A 211 -16.80 7.49 -13.73
C VAL A 211 -17.03 8.61 -14.72
N LYS A 212 -17.51 9.79 -14.27
CA LYS A 212 -17.67 10.95 -15.13
C LYS A 212 -16.35 11.39 -15.77
N LYS A 213 -15.25 11.36 -15.00
CA LYS A 213 -13.91 11.64 -15.51
C LYS A 213 -13.51 10.62 -16.57
N MET A 214 -13.67 9.31 -16.28
CA MET A 214 -13.41 8.25 -17.23
C MET A 214 -14.12 8.46 -18.57
N GLN A 215 -15.45 8.70 -18.53
CA GLN A 215 -16.26 8.90 -19.72
C GLN A 215 -15.81 10.11 -20.56
N ARG A 216 -15.30 11.17 -19.93
CA ARG A 216 -14.70 12.30 -20.64
C ARG A 216 -13.40 11.91 -21.33
N VAL A 217 -12.55 11.13 -20.68
CA VAL A 217 -11.25 10.69 -21.21
C VAL A 217 -11.46 9.77 -22.42
N ILE A 218 -12.38 8.80 -22.32
CA ILE A 218 -12.67 7.87 -23.42
C ILE A 218 -13.56 8.46 -24.52
N GLY A 219 -14.11 9.68 -24.32
CA GLY A 219 -15.00 10.34 -25.27
C GLY A 219 -16.37 9.64 -25.46
N LYS A 220 -16.72 8.68 -24.59
CA LYS A 220 -17.93 7.87 -24.73
C LYS A 220 -18.64 7.68 -23.39
N ARG A 221 -19.99 7.69 -23.41
CA ARG A 221 -20.79 7.31 -22.24
C ARG A 221 -21.00 5.80 -22.21
N ILE A 222 -20.91 5.23 -21.04
CA ILE A 222 -21.28 3.82 -20.79
C ILE A 222 -22.80 3.72 -20.70
N LYS A 223 -23.43 3.05 -21.68
CA LYS A 223 -24.89 2.89 -21.76
C LYS A 223 -25.33 1.44 -21.78
N THR A 224 -24.47 0.55 -22.22
CA THR A 224 -24.77 -0.87 -22.41
C THR A 224 -23.79 -1.75 -21.64
N LYS A 225 -24.15 -3.01 -21.45
CA LYS A 225 -23.23 -4.01 -20.92
C LYS A 225 -22.02 -4.21 -21.82
N GLN A 226 -22.19 -4.12 -23.13
CA GLN A 226 -21.09 -4.21 -24.08
C GLN A 226 -20.11 -3.05 -23.91
N ASP A 227 -20.58 -1.83 -23.65
CA ASP A 227 -19.68 -0.69 -23.36
C ASP A 227 -18.80 -0.97 -22.13
N ILE A 228 -19.30 -1.70 -21.11
CA ILE A 228 -18.52 -2.10 -19.94
C ILE A 228 -17.45 -3.12 -20.35
N LYS A 229 -17.82 -4.15 -21.11
CA LYS A 229 -16.87 -5.16 -21.60
C LYS A 229 -15.74 -4.53 -22.38
N ASP A 230 -16.06 -3.64 -23.32
CA ASP A 230 -15.10 -2.95 -24.19
C ASP A 230 -14.18 -1.99 -23.41
N ASN A 231 -14.61 -1.53 -22.23
CA ASN A 231 -13.90 -0.52 -21.43
C ASN A 231 -13.47 -1.03 -20.06
N ILE A 232 -13.38 -2.34 -19.84
CA ILE A 232 -13.03 -2.87 -18.51
C ILE A 232 -11.67 -2.37 -18.01
N GLU A 233 -10.67 -2.26 -18.88
CA GLU A 233 -9.36 -1.71 -18.52
C GLU A 233 -9.45 -0.22 -18.16
N ASN A 234 -10.23 0.57 -18.90
CA ASN A 234 -10.48 1.97 -18.55
C ASN A 234 -11.22 2.09 -17.21
N ILE A 235 -12.16 1.19 -16.93
CA ILE A 235 -12.86 1.14 -15.63
C ILE A 235 -11.85 0.89 -14.51
N LYS A 236 -10.93 -0.06 -14.67
CA LYS A 236 -9.87 -0.34 -13.68
C LYS A 236 -8.91 0.84 -13.49
N ILE A 237 -8.62 1.60 -14.55
CA ILE A 237 -7.71 2.75 -14.49
C ILE A 237 -8.36 3.97 -13.83
N TYR A 238 -9.62 4.27 -14.13
CA TYR A 238 -10.23 5.55 -13.78
C TYR A 238 -11.28 5.49 -12.70
N VAL A 239 -11.88 4.33 -12.42
CA VAL A 239 -12.96 4.22 -11.43
C VAL A 239 -12.37 3.81 -10.08
N ARG A 240 -12.77 4.53 -9.03
CA ARG A 240 -12.31 4.32 -7.66
C ARG A 240 -12.45 2.86 -7.24
N GLY A 241 -11.33 2.26 -6.84
CA GLY A 241 -11.22 0.83 -6.55
C GLY A 241 -12.11 0.36 -5.43
N HIS A 242 -12.17 1.08 -4.32
CA HIS A 242 -13.02 0.77 -3.19
C HIS A 242 -14.48 0.52 -3.61
N ASN A 243 -15.05 1.39 -4.46
CA ASN A 243 -16.43 1.21 -4.93
C ASN A 243 -16.63 -0.05 -5.79
N LEU A 244 -15.64 -0.43 -6.58
CA LEU A 244 -15.70 -1.64 -7.40
C LEU A 244 -15.47 -2.89 -6.55
N PHE A 245 -14.53 -2.82 -5.64
CA PHE A 245 -14.17 -3.91 -4.74
C PHE A 245 -15.37 -4.28 -3.84
N ASP A 246 -16.02 -3.31 -3.23
CA ASP A 246 -17.20 -3.54 -2.39
C ASP A 246 -18.35 -4.26 -3.12
N ILE A 247 -18.53 -4.01 -4.41
CA ILE A 247 -19.57 -4.68 -5.19
C ILE A 247 -19.41 -6.20 -5.18
N PHE A 248 -18.16 -6.68 -5.25
CA PHE A 248 -17.85 -8.08 -5.42
C PHE A 248 -17.31 -8.74 -4.15
N TYR A 249 -16.50 -8.01 -3.40
CA TYR A 249 -15.79 -8.51 -2.23
C TYR A 249 -16.35 -8.01 -0.90
N GLY A 250 -17.30 -7.07 -0.89
CA GLY A 250 -17.83 -6.44 0.32
C GLY A 250 -18.51 -7.39 1.31
N ARG A 251 -18.75 -8.65 0.91
CA ARG A 251 -19.24 -9.72 1.82
C ARG A 251 -18.11 -10.43 2.58
N TYR A 252 -16.86 -10.25 2.18
CA TYR A 252 -15.70 -10.87 2.81
C TYR A 252 -15.04 -9.86 3.75
N HIS A 253 -14.77 -10.27 4.99
CA HIS A 253 -14.16 -9.42 6.02
C HIS A 253 -13.08 -10.17 6.78
N GLY A 254 -12.05 -9.46 7.24
CA GLY A 254 -10.98 -10.02 8.06
C GLY A 254 -10.22 -11.15 7.36
N THR A 255 -10.14 -12.32 8.00
CA THR A 255 -9.45 -13.49 7.45
C THR A 255 -10.06 -14.00 6.16
N ALA A 256 -11.39 -13.97 6.02
CA ALA A 256 -12.07 -14.40 4.81
C ALA A 256 -11.72 -13.52 3.59
N GLU A 257 -11.50 -12.21 3.78
CA GLU A 257 -10.99 -11.35 2.73
C GLU A 257 -9.56 -11.75 2.34
N GLN A 258 -8.69 -12.00 3.31
CA GLN A 258 -7.31 -12.43 3.03
C GLN A 258 -7.26 -13.77 2.30
N GLU A 259 -8.06 -14.74 2.71
CA GLU A 259 -8.15 -16.06 2.08
C GLU A 259 -8.62 -15.98 0.63
N ILE A 260 -9.68 -15.22 0.34
CA ILE A 260 -10.19 -15.09 -1.02
C ILE A 260 -9.22 -14.32 -1.93
N LEU A 261 -8.53 -13.32 -1.40
CA LEU A 261 -7.51 -12.59 -2.15
C LEU A 261 -6.27 -13.46 -2.39
N GLN A 262 -5.89 -14.32 -1.43
CA GLN A 262 -4.81 -15.28 -1.63
C GLN A 262 -5.16 -16.27 -2.75
N GLN A 263 -6.39 -16.82 -2.75
CA GLN A 263 -6.87 -17.70 -3.83
C GLN A 263 -6.83 -16.99 -5.20
N TYR A 264 -7.20 -15.69 -5.24
CA TYR A 264 -7.09 -14.89 -6.45
C TYR A 264 -5.65 -14.79 -6.93
N ILE A 265 -4.73 -14.44 -6.02
CA ILE A 265 -3.30 -14.30 -6.31
C ILE A 265 -2.73 -15.63 -6.80
N ASP A 266 -3.11 -16.75 -6.19
CA ASP A 266 -2.60 -18.08 -6.54
C ASP A 266 -2.95 -18.51 -7.97
N ILE A 267 -4.10 -18.08 -8.47
CA ILE A 267 -4.55 -18.35 -9.85
C ILE A 267 -4.05 -17.30 -10.84
N ALA A 268 -3.95 -16.04 -10.39
CA ALA A 268 -3.58 -14.92 -11.25
C ALA A 268 -2.18 -15.11 -11.85
N PRO A 269 -2.00 -14.88 -13.17
CA PRO A 269 -0.68 -14.84 -13.77
C PRO A 269 0.11 -13.64 -13.21
N ARG A 270 1.45 -13.78 -13.17
CA ARG A 270 2.34 -12.73 -12.70
C ARG A 270 2.11 -11.39 -13.41
N ASP A 271 1.78 -11.44 -14.69
CA ASP A 271 1.51 -10.26 -15.51
C ASP A 271 0.33 -9.41 -15.04
N THR A 272 -0.59 -9.99 -14.25
CA THR A 272 -1.67 -9.22 -13.60
C THR A 272 -1.11 -8.09 -12.72
N PHE A 273 0.03 -8.34 -12.07
CA PHE A 273 0.69 -7.42 -11.15
C PHE A 273 2.06 -6.95 -11.68
N LYS A 274 2.22 -6.96 -13.00
CA LYS A 274 3.51 -6.75 -13.66
C LYS A 274 4.21 -5.46 -13.22
N ASP A 275 3.50 -4.34 -13.16
CA ASP A 275 4.06 -3.05 -12.78
C ASP A 275 4.57 -3.02 -11.34
N ILE A 276 3.90 -3.76 -10.43
CA ILE A 276 4.33 -3.92 -9.04
C ILE A 276 5.61 -4.74 -8.98
N PHE A 277 5.64 -5.88 -9.68
CA PHE A 277 6.81 -6.75 -9.67
C PHE A 277 8.01 -6.16 -10.40
N ASP A 278 7.79 -5.47 -11.52
CA ASP A 278 8.87 -4.76 -12.22
C ASP A 278 9.53 -3.69 -11.32
N ALA A 279 8.74 -3.04 -10.46
CA ALA A 279 9.26 -2.07 -9.50
C ALA A 279 10.03 -2.74 -8.34
N ILE A 280 9.55 -3.88 -7.83
CA ILE A 280 10.22 -4.65 -6.77
C ILE A 280 11.50 -5.27 -7.29
N ASP A 281 11.46 -5.86 -8.48
CA ASP A 281 12.60 -6.52 -9.12
C ASP A 281 13.76 -5.57 -9.48
N ALA A 282 13.51 -4.27 -9.49
CA ALA A 282 14.54 -3.26 -9.69
C ALA A 282 15.52 -3.11 -8.49
N PHE A 283 15.24 -3.78 -7.37
CA PHE A 283 16.08 -3.73 -6.18
C PHE A 283 16.89 -5.01 -5.99
N VAL A 284 18.18 -4.85 -5.71
CA VAL A 284 19.12 -5.96 -5.48
C VAL A 284 18.66 -6.90 -4.37
N TYR A 285 17.97 -6.38 -3.36
CA TYR A 285 17.41 -7.19 -2.26
C TYR A 285 16.53 -8.34 -2.77
N PHE A 286 15.82 -8.17 -3.89
CA PHE A 286 14.91 -9.16 -4.47
C PHE A 286 15.50 -9.96 -5.62
N GLU A 287 16.70 -9.63 -6.10
CA GLU A 287 17.28 -10.17 -7.34
C GLU A 287 17.39 -11.70 -7.31
N ASN A 288 17.82 -12.29 -6.20
CA ASN A 288 18.02 -13.74 -6.06
C ASN A 288 16.92 -14.43 -5.25
N ARG A 289 15.77 -13.76 -5.01
CA ARG A 289 14.68 -14.24 -4.15
C ARG A 289 13.38 -14.45 -4.90
N ARG A 290 13.45 -14.48 -6.22
CA ARG A 290 12.31 -14.75 -7.11
C ARG A 290 12.03 -16.25 -7.17
N LYS A 291 10.74 -16.60 -7.28
CA LYS A 291 10.31 -17.92 -7.74
C LYS A 291 10.22 -17.98 -9.24
#